data_bc5bcd571130feca2fe01e1eb338cd9a
#
_entry.id   bc5bcd571130feca2fe01e1eb338cd9a
#
_cell.length_a   1.000
_cell.length_b   1.000
_cell.length_c   1.000
_cell.angle_alpha   90.00
_cell.angle_beta   90.00
_cell.angle_gamma   90.00
#
_symmetry.space_group_name_H-M   'P 1'
#
loop_
_entity.id
_entity.type
_entity.pdbx_description
1 polymer ?
#
loop_
_entity_poly.entity_id
_entity_poly.type
_entity_poly.pdbx_seq_one_letter_code
_entity_poly.pdbx_strand_id
1 'polypeptide(L)'
;MFKGSNVALITPFKNDGLDEEAYIKLIHFHIDNGTSGLVPAGTTGESPTLNHKEHQRVIDLCIKESKEKIPVIAGTGSNSTEEAISLTTHAEKAGANGALIVTPYYNKPTQEGLYQHYKAINDKCGIPIIIYNIPGRSVIDMTVDTMARLFELKNIVGVKDATGDLDRVDQQLSKMGKEFIQL
;
A
#
# COMPACT_ATOMS: atom_id res chain seq x y z
N MET A 1 12.06 7.62 5.36
CA MET A 1 11.28 6.38 5.47
C MET A 1 11.02 5.89 4.05
N PHE A 2 10.94 4.62 3.77
CA PHE A 2 10.60 3.98 2.47
C PHE A 2 11.42 4.42 1.24
N LYS A 3 12.71 4.70 1.42
CA LYS A 3 13.64 5.02 0.32
C LYS A 3 14.21 3.73 -0.31
N GLY A 4 14.61 3.81 -1.58
CA GLY A 4 15.23 2.71 -2.30
C GLY A 4 14.23 1.79 -2.99
N SER A 5 14.62 0.54 -3.24
CA SER A 5 13.81 -0.46 -3.95
C SER A 5 12.80 -1.11 -3.01
N ASN A 6 11.52 -0.74 -3.15
CA ASN A 6 10.41 -1.37 -2.42
C ASN A 6 9.70 -2.36 -3.37
N VAL A 7 9.79 -3.65 -3.06
CA VAL A 7 9.33 -4.71 -3.96
C VAL A 7 7.91 -5.15 -3.65
N ALA A 8 7.03 -5.08 -4.65
CA ALA A 8 5.71 -5.70 -4.58
C ALA A 8 5.86 -7.23 -4.71
N LEU A 9 5.59 -7.94 -3.62
CA LEU A 9 5.72 -9.39 -3.57
C LEU A 9 4.57 -10.09 -4.31
N ILE A 10 4.89 -11.19 -5.00
CA ILE A 10 3.88 -12.17 -5.44
C ILE A 10 3.41 -13.00 -4.25
N THR A 11 2.25 -13.63 -4.37
CA THR A 11 1.73 -14.58 -3.39
C THR A 11 1.75 -15.99 -4.01
N PRO A 12 2.69 -16.87 -3.64
CA PRO A 12 2.74 -18.24 -4.15
C PRO A 12 1.59 -19.08 -3.62
N PHE A 13 1.04 -19.94 -4.50
CA PHE A 13 -0.02 -20.89 -4.16
C PHE A 13 0.39 -22.33 -4.47
N LYS A 14 -0.13 -23.26 -3.69
CA LYS A 14 0.07 -24.71 -3.87
C LYS A 14 -1.13 -25.46 -3.28
N ASN A 15 -1.67 -26.43 -4.03
CA ASN A 15 -2.79 -27.27 -3.57
C ASN A 15 -3.99 -26.44 -3.05
N ASP A 16 -4.42 -25.44 -3.83
CA ASP A 16 -5.54 -24.54 -3.56
C ASP A 16 -5.39 -23.65 -2.29
N GLY A 17 -4.16 -23.46 -1.80
CA GLY A 17 -3.87 -22.59 -0.66
C GLY A 17 -2.54 -21.85 -0.80
N LEU A 18 -2.19 -21.06 0.19
CA LEU A 18 -0.92 -20.34 0.23
C LEU A 18 0.26 -21.33 0.33
N ASP A 19 1.27 -21.17 -0.53
CA ASP A 19 2.57 -21.83 -0.37
C ASP A 19 3.46 -20.99 0.55
N GLU A 20 3.24 -21.15 1.87
CA GLU A 20 3.98 -20.38 2.88
C GLU A 20 5.48 -20.62 2.80
N GLU A 21 5.92 -21.84 2.46
CA GLU A 21 7.36 -22.17 2.35
C GLU A 21 8.01 -21.39 1.19
N ALA A 22 7.37 -21.40 0.02
CA ALA A 22 7.85 -20.61 -1.13
C ALA A 22 7.82 -19.12 -0.83
N TYR A 23 6.79 -18.62 -0.14
CA TYR A 23 6.67 -17.22 0.23
C TYR A 23 7.77 -16.77 1.20
N ILE A 24 8.08 -17.58 2.22
CA ILE A 24 9.17 -17.32 3.17
C ILE A 24 10.53 -17.29 2.43
N LYS A 25 10.78 -18.23 1.51
CA LYS A 25 12.00 -18.22 0.68
C LYS A 25 12.11 -16.95 -0.16
N LEU A 26 11.00 -16.47 -0.73
CA LEU A 26 10.95 -15.25 -1.50
C LEU A 26 11.30 -14.02 -0.63
N ILE A 27 10.74 -13.93 0.57
CA ILE A 27 11.04 -12.84 1.52
C ILE A 27 12.54 -12.82 1.83
N HIS A 28 13.12 -13.97 2.21
CA HIS A 28 14.54 -14.06 2.50
C HIS A 28 15.40 -13.73 1.29
N PHE A 29 15.03 -14.20 0.09
CA PHE A 29 15.72 -13.84 -1.16
C PHE A 29 15.82 -12.32 -1.33
N HIS A 30 14.73 -11.59 -1.14
CA HIS A 30 14.74 -10.13 -1.26
C HIS A 30 15.60 -9.45 -0.20
N ILE A 31 15.56 -9.92 1.05
CA ILE A 31 16.39 -9.41 2.14
C ILE A 31 17.87 -9.59 1.81
N ASP A 32 18.24 -10.79 1.38
CA ASP A 32 19.65 -11.16 1.12
C ASP A 32 20.22 -10.48 -0.15
N ASN A 33 19.36 -10.01 -1.05
CA ASN A 33 19.74 -9.32 -2.29
C ASN A 33 19.57 -7.78 -2.23
N GLY A 34 19.47 -7.20 -1.03
CA GLY A 34 19.55 -5.75 -0.82
C GLY A 34 18.27 -4.97 -1.16
N THR A 35 17.12 -5.62 -1.20
CA THR A 35 15.82 -4.95 -1.28
C THR A 35 15.62 -4.03 -0.06
N SER A 36 15.12 -2.83 -0.29
CA SER A 36 14.98 -1.80 0.76
C SER A 36 13.66 -1.85 1.52
N GLY A 37 12.63 -2.51 0.97
CA GLY A 37 11.33 -2.68 1.61
C GLY A 37 10.47 -3.71 0.88
N LEU A 38 9.54 -4.32 1.60
CA LEU A 38 8.63 -5.35 1.07
C LEU A 38 7.19 -4.85 1.07
N VAL A 39 6.48 -5.13 -0.02
CA VAL A 39 5.06 -4.77 -0.17
C VAL A 39 4.23 -6.04 -0.38
N PRO A 40 3.80 -6.72 0.69
CA PRO A 40 2.89 -7.86 0.63
C PRO A 40 1.47 -7.44 0.28
N ALA A 41 0.67 -8.34 -0.27
CA ALA A 41 -0.76 -8.19 -0.53
C ALA A 41 -1.11 -6.91 -1.33
N GLY A 42 -0.21 -6.48 -2.24
CA GLY A 42 -0.52 -5.48 -3.26
C GLY A 42 -1.19 -6.11 -4.48
N THR A 43 -1.34 -5.36 -5.57
CA THR A 43 -1.87 -5.85 -6.85
C THR A 43 -1.07 -7.04 -7.40
N THR A 44 0.26 -6.96 -7.33
CA THR A 44 1.18 -8.05 -7.72
C THR A 44 0.99 -9.31 -6.87
N GLY A 45 0.65 -9.14 -5.60
CA GLY A 45 0.36 -10.21 -4.66
C GLY A 45 -1.09 -10.71 -4.69
N GLU A 46 -1.85 -10.36 -5.73
CA GLU A 46 -3.21 -10.85 -6.00
C GLU A 46 -4.21 -10.54 -4.88
N SER A 47 -4.00 -9.41 -4.17
CA SER A 47 -4.84 -8.98 -3.04
C SER A 47 -6.36 -9.12 -3.26
N PRO A 48 -6.93 -8.76 -4.45
CA PRO A 48 -8.38 -8.84 -4.64
C PRO A 48 -8.96 -10.26 -4.65
N THR A 49 -8.13 -11.29 -4.81
CA THR A 49 -8.55 -12.69 -4.87
C THR A 49 -8.22 -13.48 -3.62
N LEU A 50 -7.45 -12.89 -2.69
CA LEU A 50 -7.22 -13.45 -1.36
C LEU A 50 -8.47 -13.30 -0.50
N ASN A 51 -8.88 -14.35 0.19
CA ASN A 51 -9.84 -14.16 1.27
C ASN A 51 -9.19 -13.43 2.46
N HIS A 52 -9.98 -12.89 3.39
CA HIS A 52 -9.46 -12.07 4.49
C HIS A 52 -8.41 -12.80 5.35
N LYS A 53 -8.57 -14.11 5.56
CA LYS A 53 -7.60 -14.90 6.36
C LYS A 53 -6.27 -15.05 5.63
N GLU A 54 -6.32 -15.33 4.32
CA GLU A 54 -5.12 -15.41 3.48
C GLU A 54 -4.42 -14.06 3.40
N HIS A 55 -5.17 -12.97 3.18
CA HIS A 55 -4.65 -11.62 3.13
C HIS A 55 -3.90 -11.25 4.43
N GLN A 56 -4.52 -11.50 5.57
CA GLN A 56 -3.90 -11.28 6.88
C GLN A 56 -2.67 -12.18 7.06
N ARG A 57 -2.77 -13.46 6.70
CA ARG A 57 -1.67 -14.42 6.83
C ARG A 57 -0.44 -14.04 6.02
N VAL A 58 -0.62 -13.57 4.78
CA VAL A 58 0.47 -13.07 3.91
C VAL A 58 1.19 -11.89 4.57
N ILE A 59 0.45 -10.94 5.14
CA ILE A 59 1.03 -9.79 5.85
C ILE A 59 1.77 -10.24 7.10
N ASP A 60 1.16 -11.08 7.93
CA ASP A 60 1.75 -11.57 9.18
C ASP A 60 3.06 -12.33 8.93
N LEU A 61 3.09 -13.20 7.91
CA LEU A 61 4.29 -13.92 7.52
C LEU A 61 5.39 -12.97 7.06
N CYS A 62 5.04 -11.98 6.22
CA CYS A 62 6.00 -11.00 5.72
C CYS A 62 6.64 -10.21 6.87
N ILE A 63 5.84 -9.72 7.81
CA ILE A 63 6.32 -8.97 8.98
C ILE A 63 7.21 -9.88 9.85
N LYS A 64 6.75 -11.09 10.16
CA LYS A 64 7.50 -12.05 10.97
C LYS A 64 8.86 -12.39 10.36
N GLU A 65 8.89 -12.66 9.06
CA GLU A 65 10.11 -13.13 8.38
C GLU A 65 11.07 -11.98 8.01
N SER A 66 10.58 -10.75 7.87
CA SER A 66 11.43 -9.57 7.69
C SER A 66 12.27 -9.27 8.94
N LYS A 67 11.79 -9.66 10.14
CA LYS A 67 12.48 -9.52 11.43
C LYS A 67 13.06 -8.11 11.64
N GLU A 68 12.33 -7.10 11.25
CA GLU A 68 12.73 -5.68 11.32
C GLU A 68 14.00 -5.32 10.51
N LYS A 69 14.51 -6.24 9.69
CA LYS A 69 15.69 -5.97 8.85
C LYS A 69 15.40 -4.94 7.77
N ILE A 70 14.21 -5.01 7.18
CA ILE A 70 13.72 -4.08 6.16
C ILE A 70 12.23 -3.78 6.42
N PRO A 71 11.74 -2.58 6.09
CA PRO A 71 10.35 -2.20 6.33
C PRO A 71 9.36 -3.01 5.50
N VAL A 72 8.18 -3.25 6.10
CA VAL A 72 7.03 -3.86 5.44
C VAL A 72 5.94 -2.79 5.25
N ILE A 73 5.52 -2.59 4.00
CA ILE A 73 4.44 -1.68 3.60
C ILE A 73 3.28 -2.55 3.14
N ALA A 74 2.34 -2.83 4.01
CA ALA A 74 1.24 -3.75 3.73
C ALA A 74 0.23 -3.17 2.72
N GLY A 75 -0.13 -3.93 1.69
CA GLY A 75 -1.25 -3.60 0.82
C GLY A 75 -2.57 -3.81 1.56
N THR A 76 -3.31 -2.74 1.82
CA THR A 76 -4.55 -2.77 2.64
C THR A 76 -5.72 -2.03 2.00
N GLY A 77 -5.58 -1.64 0.72
CA GLY A 77 -6.61 -0.92 0.01
C GLY A 77 -7.81 -1.78 -0.38
N SER A 78 -8.98 -1.17 -0.34
CA SER A 78 -10.25 -1.71 -0.82
C SER A 78 -11.11 -0.59 -1.40
N ASN A 79 -12.09 -0.95 -2.23
CA ASN A 79 -13.12 -0.01 -2.68
C ASN A 79 -14.23 0.20 -1.61
N SER A 80 -14.20 -0.57 -0.52
CA SER A 80 -14.98 -0.36 0.70
C SER A 80 -14.11 0.33 1.76
N THR A 81 -14.54 1.50 2.23
CA THR A 81 -13.83 2.24 3.28
C THR A 81 -13.71 1.45 4.57
N GLU A 82 -14.79 0.74 4.96
CA GLU A 82 -14.80 -0.08 6.16
C GLU A 82 -13.81 -1.25 6.08
N GLU A 83 -13.76 -1.92 4.93
CA GLU A 83 -12.81 -3.01 4.70
C GLU A 83 -11.36 -2.49 4.71
N ALA A 84 -11.08 -1.36 4.04
CA ALA A 84 -9.76 -0.74 4.05
C ALA A 84 -9.31 -0.36 5.49
N ILE A 85 -10.21 0.15 6.33
CA ILE A 85 -9.95 0.41 7.75
C ILE A 85 -9.63 -0.89 8.48
N SER A 86 -10.41 -1.95 8.26
CA SER A 86 -10.22 -3.25 8.91
C SER A 86 -8.85 -3.86 8.56
N LEU A 87 -8.50 -3.89 7.26
CA LEU A 87 -7.23 -4.42 6.77
C LEU A 87 -6.03 -3.58 7.28
N THR A 88 -6.16 -2.24 7.27
CA THR A 88 -5.11 -1.34 7.74
C THR A 88 -4.90 -1.48 9.24
N THR A 89 -5.99 -1.60 10.01
CA THR A 89 -5.92 -1.84 11.47
C THR A 89 -5.24 -3.17 11.79
N HIS A 90 -5.51 -4.23 11.00
CA HIS A 90 -4.81 -5.50 11.16
C HIS A 90 -3.30 -5.34 10.91
N ALA A 91 -2.92 -4.74 9.78
CA ALA A 91 -1.51 -4.52 9.43
C ALA A 91 -0.76 -3.69 10.49
N GLU A 92 -1.38 -2.63 11.00
CA GLU A 92 -0.84 -1.82 12.09
C GLU A 92 -0.59 -2.66 13.36
N LYS A 93 -1.57 -3.45 13.80
CA LYS A 93 -1.46 -4.32 14.98
C LYS A 93 -0.43 -5.42 14.80
N ALA A 94 -0.27 -5.92 13.58
CA ALA A 94 0.74 -6.93 13.25
C ALA A 94 2.18 -6.35 13.22
N GLY A 95 2.34 -5.01 13.19
CA GLY A 95 3.63 -4.34 13.21
C GLY A 95 4.18 -3.93 11.84
N ALA A 96 3.32 -3.75 10.83
CA ALA A 96 3.73 -3.17 9.55
C ALA A 96 4.26 -1.73 9.75
N ASN A 97 5.23 -1.33 8.93
CA ASN A 97 5.83 0.00 8.99
C ASN A 97 5.04 1.05 8.21
N GLY A 98 4.16 0.62 7.30
CA GLY A 98 3.29 1.46 6.51
C GLY A 98 2.18 0.67 5.83
N ALA A 99 1.21 1.38 5.28
CA ALA A 99 0.11 0.84 4.49
C ALA A 99 0.13 1.42 3.08
N LEU A 100 0.04 0.57 2.06
CA LEU A 100 -0.17 0.95 0.67
C LEU A 100 -1.64 0.77 0.34
N ILE A 101 -2.34 1.87 0.09
CA ILE A 101 -3.79 1.89 -0.09
C ILE A 101 -4.13 2.33 -1.51
N VAL A 102 -4.65 1.39 -2.32
CA VAL A 102 -5.13 1.70 -3.66
C VAL A 102 -6.39 2.56 -3.59
N THR A 103 -6.52 3.51 -4.52
CA THR A 103 -7.77 4.28 -4.68
C THR A 103 -8.95 3.34 -4.92
N PRO A 104 -10.17 3.62 -4.38
CA PRO A 104 -11.33 2.79 -4.62
C PRO A 104 -11.57 2.57 -6.12
N TYR A 105 -11.60 1.31 -6.51
CA TYR A 105 -11.81 0.83 -7.87
C TYR A 105 -13.28 0.43 -8.07
N TYR A 106 -13.75 0.39 -9.32
CA TYR A 106 -15.10 -0.03 -9.72
C TYR A 106 -16.20 0.99 -9.38
N ASN A 107 -16.35 1.42 -8.12
CA ASN A 107 -17.41 2.33 -7.65
C ASN A 107 -17.16 3.82 -7.96
N LYS A 108 -15.99 4.18 -8.51
CA LYS A 108 -15.67 5.49 -9.09
C LYS A 108 -16.05 6.69 -8.22
N PRO A 109 -15.51 6.85 -7.02
CA PRO A 109 -15.78 8.02 -6.19
C PRO A 109 -15.30 9.31 -6.86
N THR A 110 -15.91 10.43 -6.51
CA THR A 110 -15.43 11.78 -6.87
C THR A 110 -14.13 12.12 -6.13
N GLN A 111 -13.45 13.22 -6.46
CA GLN A 111 -12.25 13.68 -5.72
C GLN A 111 -12.55 13.90 -4.24
N GLU A 112 -13.72 14.47 -3.91
CA GLU A 112 -14.17 14.61 -2.52
C GLU A 112 -14.43 13.25 -1.87
N GLY A 113 -15.02 12.30 -2.61
CA GLY A 113 -15.18 10.91 -2.15
C GLY A 113 -13.84 10.23 -1.86
N LEU A 114 -12.82 10.44 -2.70
CA LEU A 114 -11.44 9.98 -2.45
C LEU A 114 -10.88 10.58 -1.17
N TYR A 115 -11.01 11.91 -1.01
CA TYR A 115 -10.55 12.58 0.20
C TYR A 115 -11.21 11.99 1.45
N GLN A 116 -12.53 11.83 1.46
CA GLN A 116 -13.26 11.30 2.62
C GLN A 116 -12.90 9.83 2.92
N HIS A 117 -12.66 9.02 1.88
CA HIS A 117 -12.20 7.64 2.04
C HIS A 117 -10.86 7.57 2.79
N TYR A 118 -9.83 8.27 2.31
CA TYR A 118 -8.51 8.28 2.95
C TYR A 118 -8.53 8.97 4.31
N LYS A 119 -9.33 10.03 4.46
CA LYS A 119 -9.51 10.70 5.75
C LYS A 119 -10.09 9.76 6.80
N ALA A 120 -11.11 8.96 6.45
CA ALA A 120 -11.70 8.01 7.38
C ALA A 120 -10.68 6.93 7.83
N ILE A 121 -9.82 6.47 6.92
CA ILE A 121 -8.74 5.52 7.26
C ILE A 121 -7.70 6.22 8.15
N ASN A 122 -7.25 7.42 7.78
CA ASN A 122 -6.29 8.20 8.57
C ASN A 122 -6.77 8.45 10.01
N ASP A 123 -8.07 8.72 10.19
CA ASP A 123 -8.64 9.03 11.50
C ASP A 123 -8.78 7.79 12.41
N LYS A 124 -8.73 6.58 11.83
CA LYS A 124 -8.87 5.30 12.53
C LYS A 124 -7.57 4.54 12.77
N CYS A 125 -6.55 4.81 11.96
CA CYS A 125 -5.28 4.09 11.97
C CYS A 125 -4.13 5.08 12.21
N GLY A 126 -3.13 4.66 12.99
CA GLY A 126 -1.94 5.48 13.31
C GLY A 126 -0.72 5.19 12.44
N ILE A 127 -0.83 4.27 11.48
CA ILE A 127 0.25 3.82 10.61
C ILE A 127 0.46 4.79 9.44
N PRO A 128 1.71 5.03 8.97
CA PRO A 128 1.97 5.80 7.75
C PRO A 128 1.26 5.22 6.53
N ILE A 129 0.57 6.08 5.77
CA ILE A 129 -0.23 5.69 4.59
C ILE A 129 0.42 6.24 3.32
N ILE A 130 0.66 5.35 2.35
CA ILE A 130 1.04 5.66 0.98
C ILE A 130 -0.19 5.46 0.10
N ILE A 131 -0.62 6.53 -0.56
CA ILE A 131 -1.69 6.48 -1.55
C ILE A 131 -1.20 5.66 -2.75
N TYR A 132 -2.03 4.77 -3.29
CA TYR A 132 -1.71 4.10 -4.55
C TYR A 132 -2.70 4.54 -5.64
N ASN A 133 -2.22 5.41 -6.53
CA ASN A 133 -2.98 5.93 -7.66
C ASN A 133 -2.63 5.14 -8.93
N ILE A 134 -3.60 4.37 -9.44
CA ILE A 134 -3.43 3.52 -10.63
C ILE A 134 -4.67 3.59 -11.53
N PRO A 135 -4.88 4.69 -12.26
CA PRO A 135 -6.10 4.90 -13.06
C PRO A 135 -6.32 3.84 -14.14
N GLY A 136 -5.27 3.21 -14.66
CA GLY A 136 -5.38 2.10 -15.60
C GLY A 136 -6.11 0.87 -15.07
N ARG A 137 -6.24 0.73 -13.74
CA ARG A 137 -6.99 -0.36 -13.07
C ARG A 137 -8.17 0.14 -12.27
N SER A 138 -8.05 1.27 -11.57
CA SER A 138 -9.13 1.84 -10.74
C SER A 138 -10.14 2.66 -11.55
N VAL A 139 -9.81 3.05 -12.79
CA VAL A 139 -10.59 3.92 -13.69
C VAL A 139 -10.63 5.38 -13.23
N ILE A 140 -10.43 5.64 -11.96
CA ILE A 140 -10.35 7.01 -11.41
C ILE A 140 -8.90 7.42 -11.23
N ASP A 141 -8.63 8.70 -11.44
CA ASP A 141 -7.34 9.32 -11.20
C ASP A 141 -7.47 10.36 -10.08
N MET A 142 -6.68 10.20 -9.04
CA MET A 142 -6.60 11.19 -7.96
C MET A 142 -5.76 12.37 -8.43
N THR A 143 -6.33 13.57 -8.40
CA THR A 143 -5.60 14.79 -8.77
C THR A 143 -4.52 15.13 -7.76
N VAL A 144 -3.48 15.86 -8.22
CA VAL A 144 -2.41 16.37 -7.32
C VAL A 144 -2.98 17.31 -6.25
N ASP A 145 -4.05 18.05 -6.55
CA ASP A 145 -4.74 18.90 -5.57
C ASP A 145 -5.39 18.08 -4.45
N THR A 146 -5.99 16.94 -4.79
CA THR A 146 -6.56 16.02 -3.80
C THR A 146 -5.46 15.40 -2.96
N MET A 147 -4.33 15.02 -3.57
CA MET A 147 -3.15 14.50 -2.83
C MET A 147 -2.60 15.53 -1.86
N ALA A 148 -2.50 16.81 -2.28
CA ALA A 148 -2.03 17.89 -1.42
C ALA A 148 -2.94 18.10 -0.19
N ARG A 149 -4.26 18.10 -0.38
CA ARG A 149 -5.21 18.13 0.75
C ARG A 149 -5.07 16.94 1.68
N LEU A 150 -4.83 15.74 1.14
CA LEU A 150 -4.62 14.54 1.93
C LEU A 150 -3.30 14.59 2.71
N PHE A 151 -2.26 15.17 2.14
CA PHE A 151 -0.95 15.30 2.80
C PHE A 151 -0.99 16.22 4.04
N GLU A 152 -2.02 17.04 4.20
CA GLU A 152 -2.26 17.79 5.44
C GLU A 152 -2.70 16.88 6.60
N LEU A 153 -3.13 15.64 6.31
CA LEU A 153 -3.51 14.66 7.32
C LEU A 153 -2.26 13.98 7.91
N LYS A 154 -2.32 13.68 9.20
CA LYS A 154 -1.17 13.24 10.00
C LYS A 154 -0.43 12.02 9.44
N ASN A 155 -1.16 11.03 8.92
CA ASN A 155 -0.58 9.74 8.55
C ASN A 155 -0.37 9.57 7.04
N ILE A 156 -0.83 10.50 6.21
CA ILE A 156 -0.58 10.45 4.76
C ILE A 156 0.85 10.93 4.49
N VAL A 157 1.71 10.06 3.98
CA VAL A 157 3.14 10.35 3.84
C VAL A 157 3.63 10.40 2.39
N GLY A 158 2.83 9.94 1.43
CA GLY A 158 3.26 9.91 0.04
C GLY A 158 2.30 9.20 -0.90
N VAL A 159 2.77 9.01 -2.13
CA VAL A 159 2.05 8.33 -3.21
C VAL A 159 2.94 7.33 -3.94
N LYS A 160 2.36 6.20 -4.34
CA LYS A 160 2.82 5.39 -5.46
C LYS A 160 1.96 5.79 -6.67
N ASP A 161 2.54 6.55 -7.59
CA ASP A 161 1.82 7.08 -8.75
C ASP A 161 2.10 6.24 -10.00
N ALA A 162 1.11 5.44 -10.40
CA ALA A 162 1.19 4.56 -11.55
C ALA A 162 0.39 5.09 -12.77
N THR A 163 0.33 6.41 -12.94
CA THR A 163 -0.28 7.05 -14.11
C THR A 163 0.59 6.94 -15.36
N GLY A 164 1.91 6.89 -15.19
CA GLY A 164 2.89 7.00 -16.28
C GLY A 164 3.12 8.45 -16.74
N ASP A 165 2.50 9.42 -16.10
CA ASP A 165 2.68 10.85 -16.36
C ASP A 165 3.81 11.41 -15.49
N LEU A 166 4.99 11.62 -16.08
CA LEU A 166 6.18 12.09 -15.37
C LEU A 166 6.08 13.55 -14.91
N ASP A 167 5.26 14.38 -15.56
CA ASP A 167 5.06 15.78 -15.16
C ASP A 167 4.44 15.87 -13.75
N ARG A 168 3.75 14.86 -13.32
CA ARG A 168 3.15 14.78 -11.97
C ARG A 168 4.20 14.76 -10.86
N VAL A 169 5.40 14.25 -11.12
CA VAL A 169 6.51 14.25 -10.16
C VAL A 169 6.85 15.68 -9.75
N ASP A 170 7.02 16.55 -10.73
CA ASP A 170 7.33 17.97 -10.48
C ASP A 170 6.14 18.74 -9.87
N GLN A 171 4.93 18.42 -10.31
CA GLN A 171 3.70 19.01 -9.72
C GLN A 171 3.54 18.63 -8.25
N GLN A 172 3.75 17.35 -7.91
CA GLN A 172 3.71 16.84 -6.54
C GLN A 172 4.82 17.48 -5.69
N LEU A 173 6.04 17.54 -6.21
CA LEU A 173 7.18 18.17 -5.53
C LEU A 173 6.92 19.66 -5.25
N SER A 174 6.40 20.37 -6.23
CA SER A 174 6.07 21.82 -6.13
C SER A 174 5.01 22.10 -5.06
N LYS A 175 3.98 21.25 -4.95
CA LYS A 175 2.87 21.45 -4.01
C LYS A 175 3.12 20.95 -2.61
N MET A 176 3.81 19.84 -2.47
CA MET A 176 3.94 19.10 -1.20
C MET A 176 5.38 19.05 -0.66
N GLY A 177 6.36 19.49 -1.48
CA GLY A 177 7.75 19.52 -1.05
C GLY A 177 8.42 18.14 -1.03
N LYS A 178 9.69 18.12 -0.57
CA LYS A 178 10.55 16.92 -0.56
C LYS A 178 10.18 15.87 0.49
N GLU A 179 9.35 16.23 1.45
CA GLU A 179 8.90 15.32 2.50
C GLU A 179 7.79 14.38 2.03
N PHE A 180 7.08 14.75 0.96
CA PHE A 180 6.10 13.87 0.32
C PHE A 180 6.81 12.76 -0.45
N ILE A 181 6.61 11.52 -0.04
CA ILE A 181 7.26 10.35 -0.64
C ILE A 181 6.62 10.06 -2.00
N GLN A 182 7.46 9.90 -3.02
CA GLN A 182 7.05 9.52 -4.38
C GLN A 182 7.68 8.17 -4.72
N LEU A 183 6.85 7.18 -5.08
CA LEU A 183 7.23 5.82 -5.47
C LEU A 183 6.73 5.51 -6.89
#